data_5ebfcb5702a179b83b48f9b8637a7959
#
_entry.id   5ebfcb5702a179b83b48f9b8637a7959
#
_cell.length_a   1.000
_cell.length_b   1.000
_cell.length_c   1.000
_cell.angle_alpha   90.00
_cell.angle_beta   90.00
_cell.angle_gamma   90.00
#
_symmetry.space_group_name_H-M   'P 1'
#
loop_
_entity.id
_entity.type
_entity.pdbx_description
1 polymer ?
#
loop_
_entity_poly.entity_id
_entity_poly.type
_entity_poly.pdbx_seq_one_letter_code
_entity_poly.pdbx_strand_id
1 'polypeptide(L)'
;MAAICLCVIAGQAQARDLKASLPIIPPLVESSDKGILIDLMKAMAEEYKDGKITWEVFPFERSMENVEKGRADFHMPQLVNPSISAEKLPFQFGSDIIFKVVFALYTNKNNKDINPANVSKYKIETDMGTKDYFDFPVTGSPDIESSLRKVDMGRIDGWIMAMPESDMALKKAALKNIKRWEYKKFDVRIVLSKGPQGKEVDKILSDVIKKLKADGKYQKIMGPILDQKFDNWQL
;
A
#
# COMPACT_ATOMS: atom_id res chain seq x y z
N MET A 1 4.53 63.26 1.59
CA MET A 1 4.81 61.91 2.06
C MET A 1 3.58 61.04 1.83
N ALA A 2 3.63 60.16 0.84
CA ALA A 2 2.53 59.24 0.55
C ALA A 2 2.80 57.89 1.26
N ALA A 3 1.92 57.53 2.18
CA ALA A 3 2.03 56.25 2.88
C ALA A 3 1.44 55.16 1.96
N ILE A 4 2.30 54.25 1.50
CA ILE A 4 1.91 53.04 0.77
C ILE A 4 1.43 52.02 1.81
N CYS A 5 0.12 51.80 1.84
CA CYS A 5 -0.48 50.76 2.66
C CYS A 5 -0.29 49.40 1.93
N LEU A 6 0.68 48.58 2.43
CA LEU A 6 0.85 47.21 1.94
C LEU A 6 -0.28 46.34 2.51
N CYS A 7 -1.33 46.11 1.71
CA CYS A 7 -2.32 45.08 2.05
C CYS A 7 -1.69 43.71 1.89
N VAL A 8 -1.29 43.08 3.01
CA VAL A 8 -0.96 41.66 3.07
C VAL A 8 -2.26 40.88 2.87
N ILE A 9 -2.49 40.35 1.67
CA ILE A 9 -3.56 39.41 1.40
C ILE A 9 -3.11 38.11 2.07
N ALA A 10 -3.52 37.90 3.32
CA ALA A 10 -3.47 36.59 3.94
C ALA A 10 -4.43 35.70 3.14
N GLY A 11 -3.89 34.83 2.29
CA GLY A 11 -4.67 33.83 1.61
C GLY A 11 -5.38 32.98 2.66
N GLN A 12 -6.68 33.17 2.83
CA GLN A 12 -7.50 32.31 3.67
C GLN A 12 -7.47 30.93 3.01
N ALA A 13 -6.89 29.96 3.69
CA ALA A 13 -7.05 28.55 3.34
C ALA A 13 -8.56 28.27 3.40
N GLN A 14 -9.18 28.09 2.24
CA GLN A 14 -10.61 27.82 2.15
C GLN A 14 -10.86 26.45 2.75
N ALA A 15 -11.73 26.39 3.75
CA ALA A 15 -12.16 25.14 4.36
C ALA A 15 -12.66 24.18 3.27
N ARG A 16 -12.10 22.99 3.21
CA ARG A 16 -12.43 22.00 2.18
C ARG A 16 -12.72 20.65 2.82
N ASP A 17 -13.93 20.14 2.59
CA ASP A 17 -14.23 18.77 2.95
C ASP A 17 -13.57 17.79 1.98
N LEU A 18 -13.03 16.70 2.51
CA LEU A 18 -12.38 15.63 1.75
C LEU A 18 -13.17 14.33 1.89
N LYS A 19 -13.32 13.62 0.78
CA LYS A 19 -13.94 12.30 0.74
C LYS A 19 -12.92 11.25 0.32
N ALA A 20 -12.68 10.25 1.19
CA ALA A 20 -11.87 9.10 0.87
C ALA A 20 -12.72 7.92 0.35
N SER A 21 -12.16 7.18 -0.58
CA SER A 21 -12.64 5.87 -0.99
C SER A 21 -11.62 4.83 -0.57
N LEU A 22 -12.01 3.88 0.28
CA LEU A 22 -11.10 2.87 0.84
C LEU A 22 -11.48 1.49 0.33
N PRO A 23 -10.51 0.63 0.00
CA PRO A 23 -10.80 -0.73 -0.43
C PRO A 23 -10.98 -1.67 0.77
N ILE A 24 -11.79 -2.70 0.64
CA ILE A 24 -11.84 -3.82 1.60
C ILE A 24 -10.57 -4.64 1.42
N ILE A 25 -9.66 -4.58 2.40
CA ILE A 25 -8.40 -5.34 2.47
C ILE A 25 -8.13 -5.70 3.94
N PRO A 26 -8.71 -6.76 4.48
CA PRO A 26 -8.40 -7.20 5.84
C PRO A 26 -6.92 -7.63 5.99
N PRO A 27 -6.28 -7.34 7.14
CA PRO A 27 -6.79 -6.63 8.31
C PRO A 27 -6.64 -5.09 8.24
N LEU A 28 -6.18 -4.54 7.12
CA LEU A 28 -5.94 -3.09 6.98
C LEU A 28 -7.23 -2.29 6.98
N VAL A 29 -8.23 -2.75 6.23
CA VAL A 29 -9.59 -2.21 6.13
C VAL A 29 -10.56 -3.39 6.13
N GLU A 30 -11.23 -3.63 7.24
CA GLU A 30 -12.22 -4.70 7.37
C GLU A 30 -13.65 -4.19 7.11
N SER A 31 -13.94 -2.97 7.55
CA SER A 31 -15.23 -2.28 7.38
C SER A 31 -15.02 -0.76 7.46
N SER A 32 -16.10 0.02 7.45
CA SER A 32 -16.02 1.49 7.61
C SER A 32 -15.58 1.96 9.00
N ASP A 33 -15.58 1.08 9.99
CA ASP A 33 -15.28 1.40 11.40
C ASP A 33 -14.14 0.55 11.97
N LYS A 34 -13.67 -0.48 11.26
CA LYS A 34 -12.67 -1.42 11.73
C LYS A 34 -11.52 -1.64 10.73
N GLY A 35 -10.28 -1.58 11.24
CA GLY A 35 -9.03 -1.81 10.52
C GLY A 35 -7.98 -0.78 10.86
N ILE A 36 -6.71 -1.13 10.69
CA ILE A 36 -5.57 -0.25 11.06
C ILE A 36 -5.62 1.07 10.26
N LEU A 37 -5.95 1.00 8.97
CA LEU A 37 -6.07 2.20 8.14
C LEU A 37 -7.35 3.00 8.46
N ILE A 38 -8.39 2.37 9.01
CA ILE A 38 -9.56 3.08 9.51
C ILE A 38 -9.19 3.89 10.77
N ASP A 39 -8.36 3.34 11.65
CA ASP A 39 -7.89 4.08 12.82
C ASP A 39 -6.97 5.25 12.40
N LEU A 40 -6.16 5.06 11.35
CA LEU A 40 -5.41 6.16 10.75
C LEU A 40 -6.34 7.22 10.15
N MET A 41 -7.41 6.83 9.44
CA MET A 41 -8.40 7.76 8.90
C MET A 41 -9.09 8.59 9.98
N LYS A 42 -9.49 7.95 11.09
CA LYS A 42 -10.06 8.65 12.26
C LYS A 42 -9.09 9.69 12.80
N ALA A 43 -7.82 9.32 12.99
CA ALA A 43 -6.79 10.24 13.46
C ALA A 43 -6.53 11.39 12.47
N MET A 44 -6.54 11.12 11.17
CA MET A 44 -6.43 12.15 10.13
C MET A 44 -7.62 13.11 10.17
N ALA A 45 -8.84 12.60 10.31
CA ALA A 45 -10.05 13.41 10.41
C ALA A 45 -10.07 14.28 11.68
N GLU A 46 -9.56 13.76 12.81
CA GLU A 46 -9.42 14.52 14.05
C GLU A 46 -8.36 15.63 13.95
N GLU A 47 -7.26 15.38 13.20
CA GLU A 47 -6.16 16.35 13.06
C GLU A 47 -6.48 17.45 12.04
N TYR A 48 -7.28 17.15 11.02
CA TYR A 48 -7.66 18.11 9.98
C TYR A 48 -8.71 19.10 10.49
N LYS A 49 -8.33 20.39 10.64
CA LYS A 49 -9.20 21.44 11.23
C LYS A 49 -9.85 22.37 10.19
N ASP A 50 -9.37 22.36 8.95
CA ASP A 50 -9.83 23.25 7.89
C ASP A 50 -10.98 22.64 7.05
N GLY A 51 -11.67 21.65 7.59
CA GLY A 51 -12.78 20.92 6.98
C GLY A 51 -13.00 19.57 7.63
N LYS A 52 -13.67 18.68 6.92
CA LYS A 52 -13.95 17.31 7.39
C LYS A 52 -13.31 16.30 6.44
N ILE A 53 -12.82 15.18 6.98
CA ILE A 53 -12.46 14.00 6.20
C ILE A 53 -13.53 12.94 6.48
N THR A 54 -14.18 12.48 5.42
CA THR A 54 -15.16 11.38 5.45
C THR A 54 -14.68 10.24 4.58
N TRP A 55 -15.16 9.01 4.81
CA TRP A 55 -14.77 7.86 4.01
C TRP A 55 -15.91 6.86 3.85
N GLU A 56 -15.83 6.13 2.74
CA GLU A 56 -16.66 4.97 2.44
C GLU A 56 -15.77 3.82 2.00
N VAL A 57 -16.23 2.57 2.22
CA VAL A 57 -15.49 1.35 1.93
C VAL A 57 -16.14 0.60 0.77
N PHE A 58 -15.34 0.14 -0.18
CA PHE A 58 -15.77 -0.48 -1.44
C PHE A 58 -14.90 -1.70 -1.79
N PRO A 59 -15.30 -2.55 -2.74
CA PRO A 59 -14.38 -3.44 -3.43
C PRO A 59 -13.21 -2.64 -4.05
N PHE A 60 -12.01 -3.25 -4.12
CA PHE A 60 -10.77 -2.56 -4.48
C PHE A 60 -10.89 -1.73 -5.78
N GLU A 61 -11.29 -2.37 -6.86
CA GLU A 61 -11.41 -1.72 -8.17
C GLU A 61 -12.38 -0.53 -8.16
N ARG A 62 -13.49 -0.69 -7.44
CA ARG A 62 -14.47 0.40 -7.32
C ARG A 62 -13.93 1.57 -6.49
N SER A 63 -13.14 1.27 -5.47
CA SER A 63 -12.49 2.30 -4.66
C SER A 63 -11.53 3.15 -5.49
N MET A 64 -10.72 2.52 -6.33
CA MET A 64 -9.83 3.19 -7.29
C MET A 64 -10.63 4.03 -8.31
N GLU A 65 -11.65 3.42 -8.92
CA GLU A 65 -12.50 4.08 -9.91
C GLU A 65 -13.18 5.36 -9.35
N ASN A 66 -13.51 5.37 -8.06
CA ASN A 66 -14.12 6.55 -7.44
C ASN A 66 -13.19 7.77 -7.49
N VAL A 67 -11.88 7.60 -7.32
CA VAL A 67 -10.91 8.69 -7.44
C VAL A 67 -10.68 9.07 -8.91
N GLU A 68 -10.54 8.10 -9.79
CA GLU A 68 -10.33 8.34 -11.22
C GLU A 68 -11.50 9.14 -11.83
N LYS A 69 -12.72 8.88 -11.37
CA LYS A 69 -13.94 9.57 -11.83
C LYS A 69 -14.31 10.80 -10.99
N GLY A 70 -13.46 11.23 -10.05
CA GLY A 70 -13.69 12.40 -9.22
C GLY A 70 -14.86 12.28 -8.23
N ARG A 71 -15.29 11.05 -7.89
CA ARG A 71 -16.32 10.78 -6.87
C ARG A 71 -15.77 10.73 -5.45
N ALA A 72 -14.45 10.63 -5.33
CA ALA A 72 -13.69 10.75 -4.10
C ALA A 72 -12.42 11.54 -4.36
N ASP A 73 -11.90 12.21 -3.34
CA ASP A 73 -10.68 13.01 -3.42
C ASP A 73 -9.43 12.15 -3.38
N PHE A 74 -9.48 11.03 -2.64
CA PHE A 74 -8.35 10.12 -2.52
C PHE A 74 -8.76 8.68 -2.19
N HIS A 75 -7.83 7.76 -2.49
CA HIS A 75 -7.89 6.35 -2.15
C HIS A 75 -6.61 5.95 -1.43
N MET A 76 -6.69 5.03 -0.48
CA MET A 76 -5.55 4.34 0.13
C MET A 76 -5.99 2.99 0.70
N PRO A 77 -5.09 2.00 0.74
CA PRO A 77 -3.70 2.00 0.33
C PRO A 77 -3.54 1.58 -1.14
N GLN A 78 -2.52 2.09 -1.82
CA GLN A 78 -2.13 1.61 -3.13
C GLN A 78 -0.65 1.26 -3.17
N LEU A 79 -0.34 0.06 -3.60
CA LEU A 79 1.02 -0.40 -3.85
C LEU A 79 1.57 0.31 -5.09
N VAL A 80 2.77 0.88 -5.00
CA VAL A 80 3.42 1.53 -6.13
C VAL A 80 4.05 0.47 -7.04
N ASN A 81 3.57 0.40 -8.29
CA ASN A 81 4.20 -0.44 -9.30
C ASN A 81 5.42 0.28 -9.90
N PRO A 82 6.65 -0.17 -9.65
CA PRO A 82 7.85 0.48 -10.14
C PRO A 82 8.06 0.33 -11.66
N SER A 83 7.35 -0.61 -12.29
CA SER A 83 7.47 -0.89 -13.71
C SER A 83 6.59 0.01 -14.59
N ILE A 84 5.70 0.81 -13.97
CA ILE A 84 4.79 1.72 -14.68
C ILE A 84 5.22 3.16 -14.43
N SER A 85 5.49 3.90 -15.51
CA SER A 85 5.73 5.34 -15.41
C SER A 85 4.50 6.06 -14.86
N ALA A 86 4.71 6.98 -13.91
CA ALA A 86 3.65 7.78 -13.30
C ALA A 86 2.81 8.57 -14.33
N GLU A 87 3.40 8.91 -15.47
CA GLU A 87 2.72 9.62 -16.56
C GLU A 87 1.62 8.78 -17.21
N LYS A 88 1.80 7.46 -17.25
CA LYS A 88 0.85 6.50 -17.86
C LYS A 88 -0.32 6.14 -16.96
N LEU A 89 -0.23 6.42 -15.66
CA LEU A 89 -1.30 6.13 -14.72
C LEU A 89 -2.47 7.11 -14.92
N PRO A 90 -3.73 6.69 -14.77
CA PRO A 90 -4.90 7.59 -14.83
C PRO A 90 -5.03 8.48 -13.59
N PHE A 91 -4.21 8.28 -12.58
CA PHE A 91 -4.16 8.99 -11.30
C PHE A 91 -2.73 9.46 -10.99
N GLN A 92 -2.56 10.19 -9.90
CA GLN A 92 -1.23 10.48 -9.33
C GLN A 92 -1.10 9.89 -7.92
N PHE A 93 0.13 9.55 -7.54
CA PHE A 93 0.43 9.18 -6.15
C PHE A 93 0.65 10.42 -5.29
N GLY A 94 0.22 10.33 -4.04
CA GLY A 94 0.60 11.28 -3.00
C GLY A 94 2.11 11.26 -2.74
N SER A 95 2.62 12.38 -2.23
CA SER A 95 4.05 12.56 -1.95
C SER A 95 4.57 11.70 -0.81
N ASP A 96 3.70 11.37 0.18
CA ASP A 96 4.09 10.58 1.33
C ASP A 96 4.01 9.08 1.07
N ILE A 97 5.03 8.35 1.56
CA ILE A 97 4.95 6.90 1.73
C ILE A 97 4.21 6.65 3.05
N ILE A 98 3.06 5.97 2.96
CA ILE A 98 2.28 5.61 4.14
C ILE A 98 2.97 4.47 4.89
N PHE A 99 3.35 3.40 4.20
CA PHE A 99 4.19 2.32 4.73
C PHE A 99 4.88 1.58 3.58
N LYS A 100 5.70 0.59 3.93
CA LYS A 100 6.32 -0.31 2.95
C LYS A 100 5.86 -1.73 3.20
N VAL A 101 5.56 -2.44 2.13
CA VAL A 101 5.26 -3.87 2.19
C VAL A 101 6.49 -4.65 1.77
N VAL A 102 6.89 -5.61 2.61
CA VAL A 102 7.96 -6.56 2.29
C VAL A 102 7.37 -7.69 1.44
N PHE A 103 7.85 -7.84 0.22
CA PHE A 103 7.62 -9.05 -0.56
C PHE A 103 8.71 -10.06 -0.25
N ALA A 104 8.31 -11.29 -0.04
CA ALA A 104 9.22 -12.41 0.17
C ALA A 104 9.14 -13.41 -0.98
N LEU A 105 10.28 -13.99 -1.31
CA LEU A 105 10.39 -15.13 -2.20
C LEU A 105 10.33 -16.41 -1.38
N TYR A 106 9.35 -17.23 -1.65
CA TYR A 106 9.15 -18.56 -1.06
C TYR A 106 9.62 -19.63 -2.03
N THR A 107 10.57 -20.47 -1.62
CA THR A 107 11.16 -21.52 -2.45
C THR A 107 11.19 -22.85 -1.69
N ASN A 108 11.25 -23.97 -2.41
CA ASN A 108 11.42 -25.27 -1.77
C ASN A 108 12.82 -25.38 -1.11
N LYS A 109 12.89 -25.89 0.12
CA LYS A 109 14.14 -26.08 0.89
C LYS A 109 15.16 -26.96 0.16
N ASN A 110 14.68 -27.91 -0.64
CA ASN A 110 15.53 -28.82 -1.40
C ASN A 110 16.16 -28.16 -2.63
N ASN A 111 15.59 -27.05 -3.11
CA ASN A 111 16.19 -26.27 -4.18
C ASN A 111 17.09 -25.18 -3.57
N LYS A 112 18.40 -25.48 -3.50
CA LYS A 112 19.39 -24.61 -2.85
C LYS A 112 19.85 -23.45 -3.73
N ASP A 113 19.61 -23.53 -5.05
CA ASP A 113 20.16 -22.60 -6.02
C ASP A 113 19.33 -21.34 -6.18
N ILE A 114 18.04 -21.38 -5.83
CA ILE A 114 17.13 -20.25 -6.02
C ILE A 114 17.25 -19.23 -4.88
N ASN A 115 17.47 -17.99 -5.26
CA ASN A 115 17.54 -16.85 -4.36
C ASN A 115 17.09 -15.56 -5.11
N PRO A 116 16.88 -14.42 -4.42
CA PRO A 116 16.43 -13.20 -5.04
C PRO A 116 17.28 -12.69 -6.21
N ALA A 117 18.59 -12.96 -6.23
CA ALA A 117 19.49 -12.45 -7.26
C ALA A 117 19.38 -13.21 -8.60
N ASN A 118 18.84 -14.43 -8.60
CA ASN A 118 18.75 -15.26 -9.80
C ASN A 118 17.33 -15.73 -10.13
N VAL A 119 16.33 -15.24 -9.37
CA VAL A 119 14.92 -15.68 -9.43
C VAL A 119 14.32 -15.60 -10.84
N SER A 120 14.76 -14.66 -11.65
CA SER A 120 14.27 -14.49 -13.04
C SER A 120 14.52 -15.68 -13.98
N LYS A 121 15.37 -16.62 -13.57
CA LYS A 121 15.69 -17.85 -14.34
C LYS A 121 14.73 -19.01 -14.07
N TYR A 122 13.78 -18.83 -13.16
CA TYR A 122 12.96 -19.89 -12.60
C TYR A 122 11.46 -19.64 -12.83
N LYS A 123 10.67 -20.70 -12.67
CA LYS A 123 9.21 -20.64 -12.81
C LYS A 123 8.60 -20.06 -11.54
N ILE A 124 8.28 -18.78 -11.59
CA ILE A 124 7.76 -18.01 -10.46
C ILE A 124 6.27 -17.71 -10.63
N GLU A 125 5.51 -17.89 -9.57
CA GLU A 125 4.15 -17.39 -9.45
C GLU A 125 4.08 -16.20 -8.47
N THR A 126 3.11 -15.33 -8.68
CA THR A 126 2.73 -14.23 -7.80
C THR A 126 1.21 -14.05 -7.81
N ASP A 127 0.67 -13.18 -6.98
CA ASP A 127 -0.74 -12.81 -7.05
C ASP A 127 -1.10 -12.19 -8.41
N MET A 128 -2.32 -12.46 -8.90
CA MET A 128 -2.80 -11.98 -10.19
C MET A 128 -2.70 -10.44 -10.30
N GLY A 129 -2.99 -9.72 -9.22
CA GLY A 129 -2.96 -8.26 -9.17
C GLY A 129 -1.55 -7.67 -9.15
N THR A 130 -0.51 -8.48 -8.91
CA THR A 130 0.88 -8.01 -8.82
C THR A 130 1.81 -8.55 -9.90
N LYS A 131 1.28 -9.34 -10.86
CA LYS A 131 2.11 -9.95 -11.93
C LYS A 131 2.93 -8.93 -12.73
N ASP A 132 2.43 -7.72 -12.93
CA ASP A 132 3.07 -6.67 -13.72
C ASP A 132 4.06 -5.81 -12.89
N TYR A 133 4.35 -6.20 -11.63
CA TYR A 133 5.31 -5.52 -10.74
C TYR A 133 6.76 -6.00 -10.92
N PHE A 134 6.96 -6.99 -11.77
CA PHE A 134 8.26 -7.64 -11.97
C PHE A 134 8.78 -7.33 -13.36
N ASP A 135 10.09 -7.21 -13.47
CA ASP A 135 10.83 -6.98 -14.74
C ASP A 135 11.24 -8.30 -15.45
N PHE A 136 10.69 -9.42 -14.97
CA PHE A 136 10.88 -10.75 -15.54
C PHE A 136 9.54 -11.49 -15.59
N PRO A 137 9.41 -12.55 -16.41
CA PRO A 137 8.18 -13.30 -16.55
C PRO A 137 7.77 -13.98 -15.24
N VAL A 138 6.54 -13.70 -14.77
CA VAL A 138 5.89 -14.38 -13.66
C VAL A 138 4.49 -14.81 -14.07
N THR A 139 3.97 -15.86 -13.46
CA THR A 139 2.59 -16.31 -13.67
C THR A 139 1.70 -15.81 -12.54
N GLY A 140 0.59 -15.16 -12.88
CA GLY A 140 -0.40 -14.74 -11.88
C GLY A 140 -1.20 -15.94 -11.36
N SER A 141 -1.45 -15.97 -10.07
CA SER A 141 -2.29 -16.97 -9.39
C SER A 141 -3.35 -16.27 -8.54
N PRO A 142 -4.58 -16.77 -8.48
CA PRO A 142 -5.64 -16.19 -7.67
C PRO A 142 -5.60 -16.64 -6.20
N ASP A 143 -4.73 -17.61 -5.85
CA ASP A 143 -4.77 -18.26 -4.54
C ASP A 143 -3.36 -18.52 -3.97
N ILE A 144 -3.07 -17.86 -2.84
CA ILE A 144 -1.79 -17.91 -2.15
C ILE A 144 -1.47 -19.34 -1.67
N GLU A 145 -2.43 -19.99 -1.00
CA GLU A 145 -2.21 -21.31 -0.42
C GLU A 145 -1.93 -22.35 -1.51
N SER A 146 -2.67 -22.30 -2.62
CA SER A 146 -2.44 -23.17 -3.77
C SER A 146 -1.03 -23.01 -4.33
N SER A 147 -0.55 -21.78 -4.50
CA SER A 147 0.82 -21.52 -5.00
C SER A 147 1.90 -21.98 -4.03
N LEU A 148 1.72 -21.74 -2.73
CA LEU A 148 2.63 -22.26 -1.71
C LEU A 148 2.69 -23.79 -1.69
N ARG A 149 1.55 -24.50 -1.87
CA ARG A 149 1.53 -25.96 -2.02
C ARG A 149 2.25 -26.43 -3.28
N LYS A 150 2.14 -25.70 -4.39
CA LYS A 150 2.91 -26.01 -5.62
C LYS A 150 4.43 -25.89 -5.36
N VAL A 151 4.86 -24.85 -4.62
CA VAL A 151 6.26 -24.69 -4.22
C VAL A 151 6.69 -25.86 -3.31
N ASP A 152 5.90 -26.22 -2.31
CA ASP A 152 6.19 -27.31 -1.38
C ASP A 152 6.36 -28.65 -2.11
N MET A 153 5.56 -28.88 -3.16
CA MET A 153 5.63 -30.08 -4.00
C MET A 153 6.63 -29.98 -5.17
N GLY A 154 7.34 -28.87 -5.34
CA GLY A 154 8.29 -28.66 -6.44
C GLY A 154 7.63 -28.52 -7.83
N ARG A 155 6.35 -28.17 -7.92
CA ARG A 155 5.63 -27.96 -9.20
C ARG A 155 5.91 -26.62 -9.83
N ILE A 156 6.27 -25.64 -9.01
CA ILE A 156 6.84 -24.35 -9.38
C ILE A 156 8.07 -24.10 -8.53
N ASP A 157 8.95 -23.23 -8.99
CA ASP A 157 10.23 -22.98 -8.33
C ASP A 157 10.10 -21.97 -7.21
N GLY A 158 9.15 -21.03 -7.29
CA GLY A 158 8.95 -20.06 -6.24
C GLY A 158 7.61 -19.31 -6.34
N TRP A 159 7.25 -18.70 -5.22
CA TRP A 159 6.14 -17.78 -5.02
C TRP A 159 6.69 -16.46 -4.49
N ILE A 160 6.33 -15.32 -5.10
CA ILE A 160 6.70 -13.99 -4.59
C ILE A 160 5.43 -13.21 -4.29
N MET A 161 5.28 -12.77 -3.03
CA MET A 161 4.15 -11.97 -2.61
C MET A 161 4.43 -11.27 -1.28
N ALA A 162 3.52 -10.39 -0.87
CA ALA A 162 3.54 -9.75 0.43
C ALA A 162 3.70 -10.77 1.56
N MET A 163 4.66 -10.51 2.43
CA MET A 163 5.09 -11.44 3.47
C MET A 163 3.99 -11.79 4.47
N PRO A 164 3.22 -10.83 5.02
CA PRO A 164 2.26 -11.16 6.07
C PRO A 164 1.20 -12.16 5.64
N GLU A 165 0.62 -11.96 4.48
CA GLU A 165 -0.45 -12.81 3.94
C GLU A 165 0.08 -14.19 3.58
N SER A 166 1.23 -14.24 2.92
CA SER A 166 1.87 -15.51 2.52
C SER A 166 2.36 -16.29 3.73
N ASP A 167 2.91 -15.63 4.75
CA ASP A 167 3.35 -16.29 6.00
C ASP A 167 2.16 -16.84 6.79
N MET A 168 1.04 -16.12 6.83
CA MET A 168 -0.18 -16.62 7.44
C MET A 168 -0.71 -17.86 6.72
N ALA A 169 -0.76 -17.84 5.38
CA ALA A 169 -1.19 -18.97 4.58
C ALA A 169 -0.23 -20.17 4.75
N LEU A 170 1.07 -19.94 4.76
CA LEU A 170 2.09 -20.94 4.96
C LEU A 170 1.94 -21.65 6.32
N LYS A 171 1.76 -20.88 7.39
CA LYS A 171 1.54 -21.40 8.75
C LYS A 171 0.24 -22.18 8.85
N LYS A 172 -0.85 -21.65 8.31
CA LYS A 172 -2.17 -22.29 8.29
C LYS A 172 -2.14 -23.63 7.55
N ALA A 173 -1.46 -23.69 6.40
CA ALA A 173 -1.33 -24.89 5.60
C ALA A 173 -0.30 -25.90 6.16
N ALA A 174 0.45 -25.51 7.21
CA ALA A 174 1.49 -26.33 7.87
C ALA A 174 2.54 -26.91 6.88
N LEU A 175 2.91 -26.14 5.85
CA LEU A 175 3.90 -26.54 4.84
C LEU A 175 5.31 -26.45 5.41
N LYS A 176 6.09 -27.54 5.32
CA LYS A 176 7.39 -27.67 6.00
C LYS A 176 8.60 -27.56 5.07
N ASN A 177 8.40 -27.72 3.77
CA ASN A 177 9.50 -27.74 2.80
C ASN A 177 9.78 -26.38 2.16
N ILE A 178 9.29 -25.30 2.74
CA ILE A 178 9.44 -23.95 2.21
C ILE A 178 10.43 -23.15 3.05
N LYS A 179 11.36 -22.47 2.39
CA LYS A 179 12.20 -21.40 2.93
C LYS A 179 11.80 -20.08 2.28
N ARG A 180 12.08 -18.97 2.97
CA ARG A 180 11.78 -17.61 2.50
C ARG A 180 13.06 -16.78 2.43
N TRP A 181 12.96 -15.76 1.55
CA TRP A 181 13.98 -14.75 1.38
C TRP A 181 13.31 -13.39 1.31
N GLU A 182 13.87 -12.36 1.92
CA GLU A 182 13.45 -10.99 1.62
C GLU A 182 13.73 -10.73 0.15
N TYR A 183 12.69 -10.37 -0.62
CA TYR A 183 12.84 -10.11 -2.04
C TYR A 183 12.97 -8.62 -2.32
N LYS A 184 11.92 -7.85 -2.00
CA LYS A 184 11.87 -6.41 -2.28
C LYS A 184 10.85 -5.72 -1.36
N LYS A 185 11.08 -4.44 -1.08
CA LYS A 185 10.11 -3.58 -0.39
C LYS A 185 9.43 -2.67 -1.39
N PHE A 186 8.11 -2.67 -1.38
CA PHE A 186 7.30 -1.79 -2.20
C PHE A 186 6.68 -0.68 -1.36
N ASP A 187 6.70 0.54 -1.90
CA ASP A 187 6.04 1.68 -1.27
C ASP A 187 4.52 1.54 -1.40
N VAL A 188 3.82 1.92 -0.34
CA VAL A 188 2.38 2.09 -0.33
C VAL A 188 2.08 3.58 -0.15
N ARG A 189 1.25 4.12 -1.04
CA ARG A 189 0.92 5.54 -1.09
C ARG A 189 -0.58 5.76 -1.23
N ILE A 190 -0.98 7.01 -1.05
CA ILE A 190 -2.31 7.52 -1.37
C ILE A 190 -2.40 7.70 -2.88
N VAL A 191 -3.57 7.44 -3.44
CA VAL A 191 -3.93 7.75 -4.83
C VAL A 191 -4.83 8.98 -4.85
N LEU A 192 -4.56 9.87 -5.79
CA LEU A 192 -5.22 11.16 -5.98
C LEU A 192 -5.59 11.34 -7.45
N SER A 193 -6.61 12.15 -7.73
CA SER A 193 -6.88 12.57 -9.10
C SER A 193 -5.70 13.35 -9.68
N LYS A 194 -5.44 13.22 -10.99
CA LYS A 194 -4.39 14.02 -11.66
C LYS A 194 -4.73 15.50 -11.69
N GLY A 195 -3.70 16.33 -11.59
CA GLY A 195 -3.81 17.77 -11.81
C GLY A 195 -3.87 18.61 -10.52
N PRO A 196 -4.29 19.87 -10.63
CA PRO A 196 -4.20 20.84 -9.53
C PRO A 196 -4.97 20.42 -8.29
N GLN A 197 -6.18 19.87 -8.47
CA GLN A 197 -7.02 19.42 -7.36
C GLN A 197 -6.33 18.30 -6.54
N GLY A 198 -5.76 17.28 -7.19
CA GLY A 198 -5.04 16.24 -6.49
C GLY A 198 -3.79 16.75 -5.79
N LYS A 199 -3.09 17.74 -6.36
CA LYS A 199 -1.93 18.38 -5.70
C LYS A 199 -2.32 19.13 -4.43
N GLU A 200 -3.48 19.80 -4.46
CA GLU A 200 -4.02 20.47 -3.28
C GLU A 200 -4.36 19.46 -2.17
N VAL A 201 -5.06 18.38 -2.53
CA VAL A 201 -5.38 17.28 -1.59
C VAL A 201 -4.12 16.65 -1.04
N ASP A 202 -3.12 16.38 -1.88
CA ASP A 202 -1.81 15.86 -1.45
C ASP A 202 -1.17 16.73 -0.38
N LYS A 203 -1.14 18.06 -0.59
CA LYS A 203 -0.59 19.00 0.38
C LYS A 203 -1.31 18.93 1.73
N ILE A 204 -2.67 18.93 1.70
CA ILE A 204 -3.48 18.82 2.94
C ILE A 204 -3.17 17.51 3.67
N LEU A 205 -3.19 16.37 2.97
CA LEU A 205 -2.97 15.07 3.58
C LEU A 205 -1.53 14.93 4.09
N SER A 206 -0.53 15.44 3.36
CA SER A 206 0.86 15.49 3.81
C SER A 206 1.04 16.29 5.09
N ASP A 207 0.42 17.45 5.20
CA ASP A 207 0.50 18.30 6.39
C ASP A 207 -0.14 17.59 7.60
N VAL A 208 -1.29 16.91 7.41
CA VAL A 208 -1.97 16.12 8.45
C VAL A 208 -1.09 14.94 8.88
N ILE A 209 -0.58 14.14 7.93
CA ILE A 209 0.28 12.98 8.23
C ILE A 209 1.56 13.43 8.96
N LYS A 210 2.15 14.56 8.59
CA LYS A 210 3.32 15.12 9.22
C LYS A 210 3.08 15.47 10.69
N LYS A 211 1.93 16.04 11.00
CA LYS A 211 1.54 16.34 12.39
C LYS A 211 1.35 15.05 13.19
N LEU A 212 0.64 14.06 12.63
CA LEU A 212 0.44 12.76 13.28
C LEU A 212 1.77 12.00 13.52
N LYS A 213 2.76 12.19 12.63
CA LYS A 213 4.11 11.64 12.82
C LYS A 213 4.86 12.40 13.94
N ALA A 214 4.73 13.72 13.99
CA ALA A 214 5.41 14.55 14.97
C ALA A 214 4.91 14.33 16.40
N ASP A 215 3.61 14.06 16.58
CA ASP A 215 3.01 13.80 17.91
C ASP A 215 3.02 12.30 18.31
N GLY A 216 3.57 11.43 17.46
CA GLY A 216 3.69 9.98 17.70
C GLY A 216 2.42 9.17 17.49
N LYS A 217 1.29 9.80 17.18
CA LYS A 217 0.03 9.07 16.92
C LYS A 217 0.15 8.14 15.71
N TYR A 218 0.84 8.60 14.67
CA TYR A 218 1.08 7.79 13.48
C TYR A 218 1.79 6.48 13.82
N GLN A 219 2.90 6.53 14.58
CA GLN A 219 3.64 5.34 14.99
C GLN A 219 2.81 4.44 15.89
N LYS A 220 2.02 5.01 16.80
CA LYS A 220 1.14 4.23 17.67
C LYS A 220 0.09 3.43 16.90
N ILE A 221 -0.50 4.01 15.87
CA ILE A 221 -1.54 3.36 15.05
C ILE A 221 -0.91 2.37 14.07
N MET A 222 0.12 2.82 13.34
CA MET A 222 0.72 2.07 12.25
C MET A 222 1.82 1.10 12.68
N GLY A 223 2.24 1.11 13.96
CA GLY A 223 3.28 0.25 14.51
C GLY A 223 3.16 -1.22 14.11
N PRO A 224 1.97 -1.84 14.20
CA PRO A 224 1.78 -3.24 13.79
C PRO A 224 2.19 -3.53 12.33
N ILE A 225 2.18 -2.51 11.46
CA ILE A 225 2.63 -2.62 10.06
C ILE A 225 4.08 -2.17 9.90
N LEU A 226 4.44 -1.02 10.50
CA LEU A 226 5.76 -0.41 10.35
C LEU A 226 6.87 -1.24 11.01
N ASP A 227 6.56 -1.92 12.09
CA ASP A 227 7.50 -2.72 12.87
C ASP A 227 7.65 -4.15 12.33
N GLN A 228 6.92 -4.50 11.26
CA GLN A 228 7.11 -5.77 10.58
C GLN A 228 8.49 -5.83 9.94
N LYS A 229 9.30 -6.77 10.43
CA LYS A 229 10.63 -7.05 9.90
C LYS A 229 10.63 -8.43 9.27
N PHE A 230 11.37 -8.55 8.18
CA PHE A 230 11.72 -9.87 7.68
C PHE A 230 12.63 -10.53 8.73
N ASP A 231 12.16 -11.60 9.31
CA ASP A 231 12.92 -12.44 10.21
C ASP A 231 13.28 -13.76 9.51
N ASN A 232 14.35 -14.42 9.98
CA ASN A 232 14.83 -15.65 9.39
C ASN A 232 14.12 -16.89 9.95
N TRP A 233 12.88 -16.78 10.47
CA TRP A 233 12.18 -17.96 10.91
C TRP A 233 12.01 -18.97 9.76
N GLN A 234 12.20 -20.21 10.05
CA GLN A 234 11.97 -21.36 9.16
C GLN A 234 10.94 -22.24 9.84
N LEU A 235 9.99 -22.76 9.10
CA LEU A 235 9.07 -23.79 9.58
C LEU A 235 9.75 -25.14 9.69
#